data_660884cf10c908f1d82f58b5b6cd7db2
#
_entry.id   660884cf10c908f1d82f58b5b6cd7db2
#
_cell.length_a   1.000
_cell.length_b   1.000
_cell.length_c   1.000
_cell.angle_alpha   90.00
_cell.angle_beta   90.00
_cell.angle_gamma   90.00
#
_symmetry.space_group_name_H-M   'P 1'
#
loop_
_entity.id
_entity.type
_entity.pdbx_description
1 polymer ?
#
loop_
_entity_poly.entity_id
_entity_poly.type
_entity_poly.pdbx_seq_one_letter_code
_entity_poly.pdbx_strand_id
1 'polypeptide(L)'
;METNRIISTIFMIVSLIIMIIIIHIYPEENRIPMEENLYYEYNIVERVLPNDYNHACSLLESAESRLDAANRLADVLTELGYIGEHPAAALAQAEIINATENVNYYAYHKEELKWKMYSSDYFNATYVWRALKNEGWNDYVCAGIMGNIMAECGGQTLNINPHRQTDIYYGICQWNPGYTEVQGKDLAFQCQFLIDTLEKTMNRWGFLYSSDMNFENFLNLQDAEDVAKCFAQCYERCASYTYEARQRNAIKAYNYFVR
;
A
#
# COMPACT_ATOMS: atom_id res chain seq x y z
N MET A 1 -11.61 23.49 -4.33
CA MET A 1 -10.22 23.14 -4.73
C MET A 1 -9.40 24.37 -5.13
N GLU A 2 -9.88 25.26 -5.98
CA GLU A 2 -9.13 26.50 -6.35
C GLU A 2 -8.86 27.45 -5.18
N THR A 3 -9.79 27.60 -4.25
CA THR A 3 -9.66 28.53 -3.11
C THR A 3 -8.47 28.17 -2.21
N ASN A 4 -8.23 26.90 -1.96
CA ASN A 4 -7.10 26.46 -1.13
C ASN A 4 -5.75 26.63 -1.82
N ARG A 5 -5.70 26.47 -3.16
CA ARG A 5 -4.50 26.77 -3.96
C ARG A 5 -4.16 28.26 -3.93
N ILE A 6 -5.17 29.11 -4.04
CA ILE A 6 -5.00 30.56 -3.99
C ILE A 6 -4.50 30.99 -2.61
N ILE A 7 -5.07 30.47 -1.52
CA ILE A 7 -4.66 30.79 -0.14
C ILE A 7 -3.20 30.34 0.11
N SER A 8 -2.84 29.12 -0.30
CA SER A 8 -1.45 28.62 -0.18
C SER A 8 -0.46 29.47 -0.99
N THR A 9 -0.82 29.88 -2.19
CA THR A 9 0.03 30.72 -3.04
C THR A 9 0.18 32.13 -2.45
N ILE A 10 -0.89 32.71 -1.93
CA ILE A 10 -0.85 34.03 -1.25
C ILE A 10 0.03 33.97 0.00
N PHE A 11 -0.10 32.92 0.81
CA PHE A 11 0.72 32.76 2.01
C PHE A 11 2.21 32.64 1.68
N MET A 12 2.52 31.92 0.61
CA MET A 12 3.90 31.77 0.13
C MET A 12 4.48 33.08 -0.40
N ILE A 13 3.69 33.86 -1.16
CA ILE A 13 4.10 35.19 -1.66
C ILE A 13 4.30 36.18 -0.50
N VAL A 14 3.41 36.17 0.47
CA VAL A 14 3.53 37.04 1.65
C VAL A 14 4.75 36.68 2.50
N SER A 15 5.02 35.38 2.70
CA SER A 15 6.22 34.91 3.40
C SER A 15 7.50 35.29 2.65
N LEU A 16 7.50 35.20 1.32
CA LEU A 16 8.63 35.58 0.48
C LEU A 16 8.87 37.10 0.55
N ILE A 17 7.81 37.93 0.51
CA ILE A 17 7.90 39.38 0.62
C ILE A 17 8.42 39.78 2.02
N ILE A 18 7.94 39.14 3.08
CA ILE A 18 8.42 39.38 4.45
C ILE A 18 9.92 39.02 4.54
N MET A 19 10.33 37.91 3.97
CA MET A 19 11.72 37.45 3.95
C MET A 19 12.62 38.47 3.20
N ILE A 20 12.17 38.93 2.02
CA ILE A 20 12.89 39.94 1.21
C ILE A 20 12.98 41.26 2.00
N ILE A 21 11.94 41.68 2.69
CA ILE A 21 11.91 42.86 3.54
C ILE A 21 12.91 42.76 4.70
N ILE A 22 12.95 41.60 5.38
CA ILE A 22 13.89 41.33 6.46
C ILE A 22 15.34 41.37 5.95
N ILE A 23 15.63 40.77 4.80
CA ILE A 23 16.96 40.78 4.22
C ILE A 23 17.43 42.18 3.81
N HIS A 24 16.52 43.05 3.35
CA HIS A 24 16.86 44.43 2.91
C HIS A 24 16.88 45.47 4.04
N ILE A 25 16.09 45.28 5.09
CA ILE A 25 15.97 46.23 6.19
C ILE A 25 17.04 45.99 7.27
N TYR A 26 17.54 44.76 7.41
CA TYR A 26 18.59 44.40 8.38
C TYR A 26 19.89 44.05 7.69
N PRO A 27 20.80 45.01 7.46
CA PRO A 27 22.14 44.70 6.95
C PRO A 27 22.89 43.78 7.92
N GLU A 28 23.84 42.97 7.37
CA GLU A 28 24.54 41.90 8.09
C GLU A 28 25.14 42.26 9.45
N GLU A 29 25.51 43.51 9.65
CA GLU A 29 26.14 44.00 10.88
C GLU A 29 25.22 44.01 12.12
N ASN A 30 23.89 43.92 11.96
CA ASN A 30 22.90 43.97 13.03
C ASN A 30 22.12 42.68 13.23
N ARG A 31 22.60 41.56 12.74
CA ARG A 31 21.93 40.27 12.93
C ARG A 31 22.07 39.81 14.37
N ILE A 32 20.97 39.79 15.10
CA ILE A 32 20.84 39.05 16.35
C ILE A 32 21.12 37.59 16.05
N PRO A 33 22.04 36.89 16.79
CA PRO A 33 22.19 35.45 16.63
C PRO A 33 20.82 34.83 16.85
N MET A 34 20.30 34.19 15.82
CA MET A 34 19.07 33.39 15.96
C MET A 34 19.39 32.24 16.91
N GLU A 35 18.84 32.29 18.12
CA GLU A 35 18.96 31.20 19.08
C GLU A 35 18.40 29.94 18.39
N GLU A 36 19.08 28.80 18.55
CA GLU A 36 18.69 27.49 18.03
C GLU A 36 17.23 27.11 18.30
N ASN A 37 16.62 27.68 19.32
CA ASN A 37 15.21 27.49 19.71
C ASN A 37 14.18 28.03 18.71
N LEU A 38 14.48 29.09 17.94
CA LEU A 38 13.56 29.64 16.94
C LEU A 38 13.39 28.72 15.73
N TYR A 39 14.36 27.82 15.48
CA TYR A 39 14.33 26.83 14.40
C TYR A 39 13.28 25.75 14.64
N TYR A 40 12.98 25.42 15.90
CA TYR A 40 12.03 24.36 16.26
C TYR A 40 10.59 24.85 16.35
N GLU A 41 10.32 26.09 16.70
CA GLU A 41 8.94 26.60 16.87
C GLU A 41 8.23 26.93 15.55
N TYR A 42 8.95 27.20 14.46
CA TYR A 42 8.33 27.61 13.18
C TYR A 42 7.87 26.45 12.29
N ASN A 43 8.21 25.21 12.59
CA ASN A 43 8.08 24.09 11.64
C ASN A 43 7.22 22.91 12.09
N ILE A 44 6.52 22.98 13.20
CA ILE A 44 5.53 21.97 13.53
C ILE A 44 4.20 22.38 12.87
N VAL A 45 4.05 22.09 11.60
CA VAL A 45 2.71 21.93 11.03
C VAL A 45 2.10 20.73 11.74
N GLU A 46 1.17 21.00 12.65
CA GLU A 46 0.43 19.96 13.35
C GLU A 46 -0.12 18.96 12.31
N ARG A 47 0.38 17.72 12.32
CA ARG A 47 -0.04 16.70 11.37
C ARG A 47 -1.46 16.31 11.71
N VAL A 48 -2.38 16.60 10.81
CA VAL A 48 -3.78 16.22 10.95
C VAL A 48 -3.91 14.75 10.64
N LEU A 49 -4.44 13.97 11.58
CA LEU A 49 -4.76 12.56 11.32
C LEU A 49 -5.92 12.48 10.32
N PRO A 50 -5.75 11.80 9.17
CA PRO A 50 -6.82 11.66 8.20
C PRO A 50 -8.00 10.87 8.77
N ASN A 51 -9.22 11.35 8.54
CA ASN A 51 -10.45 10.70 9.00
C ASN A 51 -10.85 9.50 8.15
N ASP A 52 -10.60 9.59 6.84
CA ASP A 52 -10.92 8.59 5.84
C ASP A 52 -9.97 8.65 4.65
N TYR A 53 -10.14 7.71 3.71
CA TYR A 53 -9.28 7.58 2.53
C TYR A 53 -9.26 8.84 1.65
N ASN A 54 -10.42 9.45 1.41
CA ASN A 54 -10.51 10.65 0.56
C ASN A 54 -9.81 11.85 1.22
N HIS A 55 -9.97 11.98 2.54
CA HIS A 55 -9.26 13.00 3.32
C HIS A 55 -7.74 12.77 3.28
N ALA A 56 -7.28 11.51 3.40
CA ALA A 56 -5.86 11.17 3.24
C ALA A 56 -5.32 11.52 1.85
N CYS A 57 -6.07 11.26 0.78
CA CYS A 57 -5.70 11.67 -0.57
C CYS A 57 -5.56 13.20 -0.69
N SER A 58 -6.51 13.96 -0.18
CA SER A 58 -6.48 15.42 -0.23
C SER A 58 -5.30 16.02 0.56
N LEU A 59 -4.98 15.45 1.72
CA LEU A 59 -3.83 15.88 2.52
C LEU A 59 -2.50 15.54 1.85
N LEU A 60 -2.42 14.36 1.20
CA LEU A 60 -1.24 13.97 0.44
C LEU A 60 -1.01 14.90 -0.75
N GLU A 61 -2.02 15.18 -1.58
CA GLU A 61 -1.92 16.13 -2.69
C GLU A 61 -1.47 17.54 -2.22
N SER A 62 -1.95 17.98 -1.06
CA SER A 62 -1.53 19.24 -0.46
C SER A 62 -0.06 19.22 -0.03
N ALA A 63 0.39 18.12 0.60
CA ALA A 63 1.77 17.95 1.03
C ALA A 63 2.74 17.86 -0.17
N GLU A 64 2.38 17.13 -1.23
CA GLU A 64 3.15 17.06 -2.48
C GLU A 64 3.28 18.44 -3.14
N SER A 65 2.19 19.22 -3.20
CA SER A 65 2.22 20.57 -3.75
C SER A 65 3.12 21.51 -2.95
N ARG A 66 3.15 21.35 -1.62
CA ARG A 66 4.02 22.11 -0.73
C ARG A 66 5.49 21.75 -0.91
N LEU A 67 5.80 20.45 -1.06
CA LEU A 67 7.15 19.97 -1.33
C LEU A 67 7.69 20.50 -2.68
N ASP A 68 6.86 20.47 -3.72
CA ASP A 68 7.23 21.03 -5.02
C ASP A 68 7.50 22.56 -4.95
N ALA A 69 6.70 23.29 -4.18
CA ALA A 69 6.93 24.72 -3.96
C ALA A 69 8.22 25.01 -3.16
N ALA A 70 8.53 24.19 -2.15
CA ALA A 70 9.75 24.32 -1.36
C ALA A 70 11.01 24.03 -2.20
N ASN A 71 10.96 23.01 -3.05
CA ASN A 71 12.05 22.71 -3.97
C ASN A 71 12.29 23.87 -4.96
N ARG A 72 11.24 24.41 -5.57
CA ARG A 72 11.38 25.58 -6.46
C ARG A 72 11.95 26.80 -5.75
N LEU A 73 11.59 27.03 -4.48
CA LEU A 73 12.18 28.12 -3.71
C LEU A 73 13.69 27.90 -3.49
N ALA A 74 14.10 26.67 -3.14
CA ALA A 74 15.51 26.35 -2.99
C ALA A 74 16.32 26.55 -4.27
N ASP A 75 15.75 26.19 -5.43
CA ASP A 75 16.37 26.40 -6.75
C ASP A 75 16.59 27.90 -7.00
N VAL A 76 15.56 28.74 -6.82
CA VAL A 76 15.66 30.19 -6.98
C VAL A 76 16.70 30.81 -6.04
N LEU A 77 16.73 30.39 -4.77
CA LEU A 77 17.71 30.87 -3.79
C LEU A 77 19.14 30.49 -4.22
N THR A 78 19.31 29.29 -4.76
CA THR A 78 20.60 28.82 -5.30
C THR A 78 21.05 29.67 -6.51
N GLU A 79 20.15 29.96 -7.44
CA GLU A 79 20.42 30.83 -8.60
C GLU A 79 20.80 32.27 -8.19
N LEU A 80 20.22 32.75 -7.07
CA LEU A 80 20.55 34.05 -6.47
C LEU A 80 21.84 34.05 -5.64
N GLY A 81 22.52 32.90 -5.52
CA GLY A 81 23.76 32.75 -4.76
C GLY A 81 23.57 32.55 -3.25
N TYR A 82 22.35 32.36 -2.78
CA TYR A 82 22.08 32.04 -1.37
C TYR A 82 22.24 30.53 -1.13
N ILE A 83 23.46 30.11 -0.81
CA ILE A 83 23.83 28.72 -0.61
C ILE A 83 24.42 28.47 0.79
N GLY A 84 24.50 27.20 1.17
CA GLY A 84 25.16 26.77 2.40
C GLY A 84 24.45 27.29 3.67
N GLU A 85 25.21 27.98 4.52
CA GLU A 85 24.74 28.47 5.82
C GLU A 85 23.89 29.77 5.72
N HIS A 86 23.58 30.23 4.51
CA HIS A 86 22.74 31.42 4.37
C HIS A 86 21.35 31.16 4.97
N PRO A 87 20.82 32.06 5.87
CA PRO A 87 19.57 31.81 6.57
C PRO A 87 18.37 31.46 5.68
N ALA A 88 18.28 32.07 4.48
CA ALA A 88 17.20 31.79 3.55
C ALA A 88 17.32 30.37 2.94
N ALA A 89 18.54 29.92 2.63
CA ALA A 89 18.78 28.57 2.14
C ALA A 89 18.49 27.52 3.23
N ALA A 90 18.89 27.80 4.47
CA ALA A 90 18.60 26.93 5.60
C ALA A 90 17.09 26.80 5.87
N LEU A 91 16.32 27.90 5.76
CA LEU A 91 14.84 27.86 5.89
C LEU A 91 14.19 27.05 4.75
N ALA A 92 14.63 27.23 3.52
CA ALA A 92 14.14 26.43 2.40
C ALA A 92 14.42 24.94 2.57
N GLN A 93 15.61 24.57 3.05
CA GLN A 93 15.98 23.20 3.35
C GLN A 93 15.12 22.60 4.48
N ALA A 94 14.87 23.35 5.55
CA ALA A 94 13.99 22.94 6.65
C ALA A 94 12.55 22.71 6.15
N GLU A 95 12.06 23.55 5.25
CA GLU A 95 10.73 23.38 4.64
C GLU A 95 10.66 22.13 3.74
N ILE A 96 11.70 21.84 2.96
CA ILE A 96 11.79 20.61 2.16
C ILE A 96 11.72 19.37 3.06
N ILE A 97 12.49 19.35 4.16
CA ILE A 97 12.48 18.24 5.11
C ILE A 97 11.07 18.03 5.67
N ASN A 98 10.46 19.10 6.20
CA ASN A 98 9.12 19.03 6.78
C ASN A 98 8.05 18.60 5.75
N ALA A 99 8.08 19.13 4.55
CA ALA A 99 7.15 18.75 3.49
C ALA A 99 7.35 17.28 3.08
N THR A 100 8.59 16.81 2.99
CA THR A 100 8.91 15.40 2.70
C THR A 100 8.36 14.47 3.78
N GLU A 101 8.53 14.82 5.05
CA GLU A 101 7.97 14.02 6.15
C GLU A 101 6.44 13.97 6.12
N ASN A 102 5.78 15.07 5.75
CA ASN A 102 4.33 15.11 5.60
C ASN A 102 3.84 14.25 4.43
N VAL A 103 4.54 14.28 3.29
CA VAL A 103 4.24 13.37 2.15
C VAL A 103 4.32 11.92 2.60
N ASN A 104 5.40 11.52 3.27
CA ASN A 104 5.57 10.15 3.77
C ASN A 104 4.48 9.76 4.78
N TYR A 105 4.15 10.66 5.71
CA TYR A 105 3.11 10.44 6.71
C TYR A 105 1.73 10.22 6.07
N TYR A 106 1.32 11.09 5.14
CA TYR A 106 0.00 10.97 4.51
C TYR A 106 -0.06 9.83 3.50
N ALA A 107 1.02 9.50 2.81
CA ALA A 107 1.09 8.31 1.97
C ALA A 107 0.89 7.02 2.78
N TYR A 108 1.55 6.91 3.94
CA TYR A 108 1.35 5.78 4.84
C TYR A 108 -0.11 5.67 5.31
N HIS A 109 -0.71 6.77 5.80
CA HIS A 109 -2.10 6.76 6.27
C HIS A 109 -3.12 6.51 5.16
N LYS A 110 -2.86 6.99 3.95
CA LYS A 110 -3.68 6.68 2.78
C LYS A 110 -3.75 5.17 2.53
N GLU A 111 -2.61 4.49 2.55
CA GLU A 111 -2.59 3.03 2.38
C GLU A 111 -3.31 2.30 3.53
N GLU A 112 -3.09 2.69 4.78
CA GLU A 112 -3.79 2.11 5.92
C GLU A 112 -5.32 2.29 5.84
N LEU A 113 -5.79 3.46 5.43
CA LEU A 113 -7.22 3.74 5.28
C LEU A 113 -7.83 3.02 4.08
N LYS A 114 -7.08 2.85 2.99
CA LYS A 114 -7.47 2.00 1.85
C LYS A 114 -7.78 0.58 2.33
N TRP A 115 -6.87 -0.01 3.12
CA TRP A 115 -7.07 -1.35 3.64
C TRP A 115 -8.21 -1.45 4.65
N LYS A 116 -8.44 -0.40 5.48
CA LYS A 116 -9.61 -0.33 6.36
C LYS A 116 -10.92 -0.27 5.57
N MET A 117 -10.95 0.47 4.47
CA MET A 117 -12.12 0.55 3.60
C MET A 117 -12.46 -0.83 3.00
N TYR A 118 -11.48 -1.53 2.43
CA TYR A 118 -11.71 -2.88 1.91
C TYR A 118 -12.11 -3.87 3.00
N SER A 119 -11.52 -3.79 4.19
CA SER A 119 -11.84 -4.71 5.29
C SER A 119 -13.21 -4.48 5.89
N SER A 120 -13.87 -3.33 5.68
CA SER A 120 -15.26 -3.12 6.11
C SER A 120 -16.24 -4.02 5.38
N ASP A 121 -15.99 -4.31 4.09
CA ASP A 121 -16.87 -5.11 3.26
C ASP A 121 -16.55 -6.61 3.34
N TYR A 122 -15.26 -6.97 3.20
CA TYR A 122 -14.82 -8.36 3.19
C TYR A 122 -13.52 -8.54 3.99
N PHE A 123 -13.63 -8.44 5.30
CA PHE A 123 -12.47 -8.45 6.20
C PHE A 123 -11.51 -9.62 5.97
N ASN A 124 -12.03 -10.85 5.93
CA ASN A 124 -11.20 -12.03 5.77
C ASN A 124 -10.54 -12.10 4.39
N ALA A 125 -11.27 -11.74 3.32
CA ALA A 125 -10.70 -11.69 1.97
C ALA A 125 -9.60 -10.63 1.86
N THR A 126 -9.81 -9.47 2.46
CA THR A 126 -8.80 -8.40 2.51
C THR A 126 -7.55 -8.85 3.28
N TYR A 127 -7.73 -9.57 4.38
CA TYR A 127 -6.62 -10.14 5.14
C TYR A 127 -5.79 -11.12 4.29
N VAL A 128 -6.46 -12.08 3.62
CA VAL A 128 -5.80 -13.05 2.72
C VAL A 128 -5.06 -12.33 1.60
N TRP A 129 -5.72 -11.38 0.93
CA TRP A 129 -5.10 -10.60 -0.14
C TRP A 129 -3.81 -9.92 0.33
N ARG A 130 -3.86 -9.22 1.49
CA ARG A 130 -2.66 -8.58 2.06
C ARG A 130 -1.56 -9.58 2.38
N ALA A 131 -1.89 -10.73 2.95
CA ALA A 131 -0.90 -11.76 3.26
C ALA A 131 -0.15 -12.20 1.99
N LEU A 132 -0.88 -12.48 0.90
CA LEU A 132 -0.28 -12.86 -0.38
C LEU A 132 0.55 -11.73 -1.00
N LYS A 133 0.07 -10.49 -0.92
CA LYS A 133 0.81 -9.30 -1.42
C LYS A 133 2.08 -9.02 -0.64
N ASN A 134 2.13 -9.30 0.67
CA ASN A 134 3.32 -9.13 1.50
C ASN A 134 4.47 -10.06 1.10
N GLU A 135 4.17 -11.20 0.43
CA GLU A 135 5.17 -12.08 -0.19
C GLU A 135 5.75 -11.50 -1.50
N GLY A 136 5.31 -10.32 -1.93
CA GLY A 136 5.73 -9.70 -3.17
C GLY A 136 5.10 -10.30 -4.44
N TRP A 137 4.08 -11.16 -4.30
CA TRP A 137 3.45 -11.82 -5.44
C TRP A 137 2.63 -10.84 -6.29
N ASN A 138 2.62 -11.06 -7.61
CA ASN A 138 1.88 -10.20 -8.53
C ASN A 138 0.36 -10.35 -8.34
N ASP A 139 -0.41 -9.38 -8.83
CA ASP A 139 -1.86 -9.30 -8.64
C ASP A 139 -2.61 -10.48 -9.28
N TYR A 140 -2.11 -11.03 -10.38
CA TYR A 140 -2.73 -12.19 -11.04
C TYR A 140 -2.58 -13.46 -10.18
N VAL A 141 -1.41 -13.65 -9.58
CA VAL A 141 -1.15 -14.77 -8.65
C VAL A 141 -2.06 -14.66 -7.43
N CYS A 142 -2.12 -13.49 -6.81
CA CYS A 142 -2.99 -13.26 -5.67
C CYS A 142 -4.47 -13.51 -6.03
N ALA A 143 -4.93 -13.01 -7.18
CA ALA A 143 -6.31 -13.16 -7.63
C ALA A 143 -6.66 -14.62 -7.95
N GLY A 144 -5.76 -15.36 -8.59
CA GLY A 144 -5.98 -16.77 -8.90
C GLY A 144 -6.08 -17.66 -7.65
N ILE A 145 -5.22 -17.42 -6.64
CA ILE A 145 -5.30 -18.08 -5.34
C ILE A 145 -6.61 -17.72 -4.63
N MET A 146 -6.97 -16.42 -4.60
CA MET A 146 -8.24 -15.96 -4.05
C MET A 146 -9.45 -16.63 -4.71
N GLY A 147 -9.42 -16.83 -6.03
CA GLY A 147 -10.48 -17.51 -6.77
C GLY A 147 -10.74 -18.92 -6.28
N ASN A 148 -9.69 -19.65 -5.90
CA ASN A 148 -9.78 -20.96 -5.28
C ASN A 148 -10.33 -20.89 -3.85
N ILE A 149 -9.79 -20.02 -3.02
CA ILE A 149 -10.27 -19.80 -1.65
C ILE A 149 -11.77 -19.43 -1.62
N MET A 150 -12.22 -18.57 -2.53
CA MET A 150 -13.63 -18.25 -2.69
C MET A 150 -14.49 -19.48 -3.01
N ALA A 151 -13.98 -20.40 -3.83
CA ALA A 151 -14.68 -21.65 -4.14
C ALA A 151 -14.72 -22.59 -2.91
N GLU A 152 -13.63 -22.67 -2.17
CA GLU A 152 -13.52 -23.58 -1.01
C GLU A 152 -14.31 -23.11 0.20
N CYS A 153 -14.25 -21.84 0.56
CA CYS A 153 -14.84 -21.35 1.81
C CYS A 153 -15.65 -20.05 1.72
N GLY A 154 -15.68 -19.41 0.54
CA GLY A 154 -16.40 -18.13 0.33
C GLY A 154 -17.77 -18.27 -0.32
N GLY A 155 -18.23 -19.47 -0.65
CA GLY A 155 -19.51 -19.64 -1.35
C GLY A 155 -19.55 -18.95 -2.71
N GLN A 156 -18.46 -18.94 -3.47
CA GLN A 156 -18.26 -18.22 -4.74
C GLN A 156 -18.24 -16.69 -4.58
N THR A 157 -18.00 -16.20 -3.37
CA THR A 157 -17.94 -14.77 -3.05
C THR A 157 -16.67 -14.45 -2.24
N LEU A 158 -16.39 -13.17 -2.04
CA LEU A 158 -15.32 -12.67 -1.15
C LEU A 158 -15.65 -12.83 0.35
N ASN A 159 -16.78 -13.44 0.68
CA ASN A 159 -17.20 -13.67 2.06
C ASN A 159 -16.51 -14.92 2.64
N ILE A 160 -15.20 -14.82 2.84
CA ILE A 160 -14.34 -15.94 3.25
C ILE A 160 -14.64 -16.36 4.69
N ASN A 161 -14.96 -17.64 4.89
CA ASN A 161 -15.13 -18.25 6.21
C ASN A 161 -13.93 -19.16 6.54
N PRO A 162 -12.96 -18.70 7.34
CA PRO A 162 -11.77 -19.48 7.68
C PRO A 162 -12.06 -20.69 8.58
N HIS A 163 -13.25 -20.76 9.19
CA HIS A 163 -13.68 -21.87 10.01
C HIS A 163 -14.68 -22.80 9.29
N ARG A 164 -14.78 -22.66 7.95
CA ARG A 164 -15.61 -23.57 7.18
C ARG A 164 -15.09 -25.00 7.32
N GLN A 165 -15.99 -25.87 7.69
CA GLN A 165 -15.76 -27.30 7.75
C GLN A 165 -16.82 -28.00 6.92
N THR A 166 -16.38 -28.89 6.02
CA THR A 166 -17.26 -29.79 5.28
C THR A 166 -16.75 -31.22 5.49
N ASP A 167 -17.57 -32.07 6.10
CA ASP A 167 -17.18 -33.43 6.51
C ASP A 167 -15.86 -33.40 7.32
N ILE A 168 -14.78 -33.77 6.66
CA ILE A 168 -13.45 -33.86 7.26
C ILE A 168 -12.51 -32.74 6.79
N TYR A 169 -12.93 -31.86 5.87
CA TYR A 169 -12.11 -30.77 5.30
C TYR A 169 -12.29 -29.49 6.09
N TYR A 170 -11.22 -28.70 6.24
CA TYR A 170 -11.20 -27.52 7.07
C TYR A 170 -10.48 -26.33 6.44
N GLY A 171 -10.98 -25.13 6.72
CA GLY A 171 -10.29 -23.86 6.50
C GLY A 171 -10.41 -23.30 5.09
N ILE A 172 -9.55 -22.31 4.80
CA ILE A 172 -9.64 -21.52 3.54
C ILE A 172 -9.37 -22.33 2.28
N CYS A 173 -8.57 -23.38 2.36
CA CYS A 173 -8.31 -24.30 1.24
C CYS A 173 -8.94 -25.67 1.47
N GLN A 174 -9.84 -25.82 2.42
CA GLN A 174 -10.51 -27.10 2.75
C GLN A 174 -9.49 -28.26 2.83
N TRP A 175 -8.42 -28.06 3.63
CA TRP A 175 -7.38 -29.08 3.81
C TRP A 175 -7.96 -30.38 4.38
N ASN A 176 -7.46 -31.49 3.88
CA ASN A 176 -7.88 -32.80 4.35
C ASN A 176 -7.34 -33.11 5.76
N PRO A 177 -7.88 -34.12 6.47
CA PRO A 177 -7.51 -34.42 7.85
C PRO A 177 -6.04 -34.76 8.10
N GLY A 178 -5.27 -35.06 7.06
CA GLY A 178 -3.82 -35.27 7.16
C GLY A 178 -3.04 -34.02 7.53
N TYR A 179 -3.64 -32.84 7.35
CA TYR A 179 -3.08 -31.55 7.78
C TYR A 179 -3.61 -31.15 9.16
N THR A 180 -3.24 -31.94 10.18
CA THR A 180 -3.73 -31.72 11.56
C THR A 180 -3.32 -30.41 12.16
N GLU A 181 -2.21 -29.83 11.72
CA GLU A 181 -1.68 -28.55 12.16
C GLU A 181 -2.58 -27.36 11.82
N VAL A 182 -3.43 -27.46 10.80
CA VAL A 182 -4.35 -26.40 10.37
C VAL A 182 -5.69 -26.44 11.12
N GLN A 183 -6.03 -27.61 11.65
CA GLN A 183 -7.34 -27.81 12.29
C GLN A 183 -7.56 -26.85 13.47
N GLY A 184 -8.66 -26.10 13.46
CA GLY A 184 -9.01 -25.13 14.50
C GLY A 184 -8.15 -23.86 14.56
N LYS A 185 -7.23 -23.65 13.60
CA LYS A 185 -6.37 -22.46 13.56
C LYS A 185 -7.10 -21.25 12.99
N ASP A 186 -6.63 -20.07 13.41
CA ASP A 186 -7.12 -18.78 12.92
C ASP A 186 -6.70 -18.51 11.45
N LEU A 187 -7.22 -17.44 10.88
CA LEU A 187 -6.96 -17.06 9.50
C LEU A 187 -5.48 -16.74 9.27
N ALA A 188 -4.80 -16.12 10.24
CA ALA A 188 -3.40 -15.75 10.10
C ALA A 188 -2.51 -16.98 9.95
N PHE A 189 -2.72 -17.98 10.79
CA PHE A 189 -2.01 -19.26 10.69
C PHE A 189 -2.31 -19.96 9.35
N GLN A 190 -3.58 -19.97 8.92
CA GLN A 190 -3.98 -20.61 7.66
C GLN A 190 -3.33 -19.95 6.43
N CYS A 191 -3.24 -18.61 6.40
CA CYS A 191 -2.53 -17.89 5.34
C CYS A 191 -1.04 -18.24 5.33
N GLN A 192 -0.39 -18.23 6.49
CA GLN A 192 1.03 -18.59 6.59
C GLN A 192 1.26 -20.04 6.15
N PHE A 193 0.41 -20.97 6.59
CA PHE A 193 0.51 -22.37 6.18
C PHE A 193 0.36 -22.56 4.67
N LEU A 194 -0.58 -21.85 4.03
CA LEU A 194 -0.71 -21.83 2.57
C LEU A 194 0.60 -21.37 1.91
N ILE A 195 1.15 -20.24 2.35
CA ILE A 195 2.39 -19.67 1.83
C ILE A 195 3.56 -20.65 1.98
N ASP A 196 3.77 -21.19 3.18
CA ASP A 196 4.87 -22.10 3.50
C ASP A 196 4.81 -23.44 2.72
N THR A 197 3.61 -23.88 2.36
CA THR A 197 3.41 -25.15 1.65
C THR A 197 3.32 -25.02 0.13
N LEU A 198 3.09 -23.81 -0.38
CA LEU A 198 2.84 -23.59 -1.81
C LEU A 198 4.05 -23.94 -2.67
N GLU A 199 5.25 -23.48 -2.32
CA GLU A 199 6.47 -23.77 -3.08
C GLU A 199 6.70 -25.28 -3.23
N LYS A 200 6.70 -26.00 -2.11
CA LYS A 200 6.89 -27.44 -2.10
C LYS A 200 5.83 -28.17 -2.93
N THR A 201 4.59 -27.69 -2.86
CA THR A 201 3.47 -28.31 -3.57
C THR A 201 3.56 -28.07 -5.06
N MET A 202 3.86 -26.83 -5.49
CA MET A 202 4.04 -26.50 -6.91
C MET A 202 5.23 -27.22 -7.53
N ASN A 203 6.36 -27.26 -6.86
CA ASN A 203 7.54 -28.00 -7.35
C ASN A 203 7.30 -29.51 -7.46
N ARG A 204 6.41 -30.06 -6.62
CA ARG A 204 6.07 -31.48 -6.65
C ARG A 204 5.00 -31.84 -7.70
N TRP A 205 3.99 -30.99 -7.86
CA TRP A 205 2.78 -31.32 -8.63
C TRP A 205 2.54 -30.40 -9.83
N GLY A 206 3.41 -29.41 -10.08
CA GLY A 206 3.27 -28.46 -11.19
C GLY A 206 3.10 -29.14 -12.54
N PHE A 207 3.72 -30.31 -12.76
CA PHE A 207 3.59 -31.09 -13.99
C PHE A 207 2.13 -31.48 -14.33
N LEU A 208 1.21 -31.41 -13.36
CA LEU A 208 -0.21 -31.63 -13.63
C LEU A 208 -0.84 -30.50 -14.48
N TYR A 209 -0.26 -29.30 -14.43
CA TYR A 209 -0.68 -28.17 -15.26
C TYR A 209 0.08 -28.15 -16.59
N SER A 210 1.42 -28.14 -16.54
CA SER A 210 2.31 -28.23 -17.70
C SER A 210 3.66 -28.84 -17.30
N SER A 211 4.39 -29.40 -18.27
CA SER A 211 5.64 -30.12 -18.04
C SER A 211 6.75 -29.29 -17.40
N ASP A 212 6.71 -28.00 -17.55
CA ASP A 212 7.69 -27.02 -17.07
C ASP A 212 7.19 -26.22 -15.85
N MET A 213 5.97 -26.46 -15.37
CA MET A 213 5.41 -25.76 -14.24
C MET A 213 6.13 -26.13 -12.94
N ASN A 214 6.60 -25.11 -12.27
CA ASN A 214 7.19 -25.13 -10.93
C ASN A 214 6.75 -23.86 -10.18
N PHE A 215 7.24 -23.65 -8.96
CA PHE A 215 6.84 -22.50 -8.15
C PHE A 215 7.24 -21.15 -8.80
N GLU A 216 8.45 -21.05 -9.36
CA GLU A 216 8.91 -19.84 -10.03
C GLU A 216 8.04 -19.49 -11.24
N ASN A 217 7.76 -20.48 -12.11
CA ASN A 217 6.90 -20.29 -13.27
C ASN A 217 5.45 -19.98 -12.88
N PHE A 218 4.95 -20.55 -11.77
CA PHE A 218 3.65 -20.20 -11.22
C PHE A 218 3.58 -18.73 -10.81
N LEU A 219 4.60 -18.20 -10.09
CA LEU A 219 4.65 -16.79 -9.68
C LEU A 219 4.80 -15.82 -10.86
N ASN A 220 5.24 -16.28 -12.01
CA ASN A 220 5.40 -15.50 -13.24
C ASN A 220 4.17 -15.50 -14.15
N LEU A 221 3.10 -16.25 -13.82
CA LEU A 221 1.85 -16.20 -14.58
C LEU A 221 1.24 -14.80 -14.55
N GLN A 222 0.75 -14.35 -15.70
CA GLN A 222 0.22 -12.99 -15.92
C GLN A 222 -1.27 -13.01 -16.28
N ASP A 223 -1.98 -14.07 -15.92
CA ASP A 223 -3.42 -14.22 -16.10
C ASP A 223 -4.04 -14.88 -14.88
N ALA A 224 -5.04 -14.25 -14.28
CA ALA A 224 -5.67 -14.72 -13.05
C ALA A 224 -6.45 -16.04 -13.25
N GLU A 225 -7.00 -16.28 -14.45
CA GLU A 225 -7.71 -17.52 -14.77
C GLU A 225 -6.73 -18.69 -14.90
N ASP A 226 -5.57 -18.47 -15.52
CA ASP A 226 -4.51 -19.47 -15.64
C ASP A 226 -3.92 -19.81 -14.26
N VAL A 227 -3.67 -18.80 -13.42
CA VAL A 227 -3.25 -19.02 -12.03
C VAL A 227 -4.29 -19.83 -11.27
N ALA A 228 -5.57 -19.47 -11.38
CA ALA A 228 -6.64 -20.20 -10.68
C ALA A 228 -6.72 -21.64 -11.11
N LYS A 229 -6.59 -21.93 -12.41
CA LYS A 229 -6.58 -23.28 -12.95
C LYS A 229 -5.34 -24.06 -12.50
N CYS A 230 -4.16 -23.45 -12.58
CA CYS A 230 -2.91 -24.06 -12.13
C CYS A 230 -2.97 -24.42 -10.65
N PHE A 231 -3.40 -23.49 -9.78
CA PHE A 231 -3.55 -23.73 -8.36
C PHE A 231 -4.57 -24.85 -8.07
N ALA A 232 -5.71 -24.84 -8.76
CA ALA A 232 -6.72 -25.89 -8.65
C ALA A 232 -6.21 -27.29 -8.99
N GLN A 233 -5.37 -27.40 -10.02
CA GLN A 233 -4.79 -28.69 -10.44
C GLN A 233 -3.66 -29.16 -9.54
N CYS A 234 -2.78 -28.25 -9.14
CA CYS A 234 -1.51 -28.57 -8.50
C CYS A 234 -1.59 -28.55 -6.97
N TYR A 235 -2.23 -27.54 -6.41
CA TYR A 235 -2.35 -27.37 -4.95
C TYR A 235 -3.60 -28.05 -4.40
N GLU A 236 -4.79 -27.69 -4.89
CA GLU A 236 -6.06 -28.27 -4.42
C GLU A 236 -6.30 -29.69 -4.94
N ARG A 237 -5.82 -30.00 -6.14
CA ARG A 237 -6.02 -31.28 -6.83
C ARG A 237 -7.50 -31.66 -6.93
N CYS A 238 -8.31 -30.64 -7.21
CA CYS A 238 -9.76 -30.77 -7.27
C CYS A 238 -10.24 -31.24 -8.66
N ALA A 239 -11.51 -31.61 -8.75
CA ALA A 239 -12.11 -32.12 -9.98
C ALA A 239 -12.20 -31.03 -11.08
N SER A 240 -11.90 -31.38 -12.33
CA SER A 240 -11.81 -30.45 -13.45
C SER A 240 -13.10 -29.66 -13.73
N TYR A 241 -14.26 -30.19 -13.43
CA TYR A 241 -15.53 -29.47 -13.60
C TYR A 241 -15.68 -28.24 -12.68
N THR A 242 -14.79 -28.08 -11.69
CA THR A 242 -14.77 -26.91 -10.78
C THR A 242 -13.89 -25.77 -11.27
N TYR A 243 -13.05 -25.95 -12.29
CA TYR A 243 -12.04 -24.99 -12.71
C TYR A 243 -12.66 -23.67 -13.19
N GLU A 244 -13.68 -23.71 -14.04
CA GLU A 244 -14.32 -22.50 -14.54
C GLU A 244 -14.91 -21.60 -13.44
N ALA A 245 -15.45 -22.21 -12.38
CA ALA A 245 -15.97 -21.44 -11.25
C ALA A 245 -14.83 -20.70 -10.52
N ARG A 246 -13.69 -21.34 -10.36
CA ARG A 246 -12.49 -20.77 -9.72
C ARG A 246 -11.87 -19.65 -10.57
N GLN A 247 -11.83 -19.84 -11.90
CA GLN A 247 -11.37 -18.83 -12.84
C GLN A 247 -12.30 -17.58 -12.81
N ARG A 248 -13.62 -17.76 -12.86
CA ARG A 248 -14.56 -16.63 -12.69
C ARG A 248 -14.41 -15.91 -11.34
N ASN A 249 -14.14 -16.64 -10.28
CA ASN A 249 -13.87 -16.04 -8.96
C ASN A 249 -12.55 -15.28 -8.93
N ALA A 250 -11.52 -15.76 -9.63
CA ALA A 250 -10.25 -15.05 -9.77
C ALA A 250 -10.44 -13.68 -10.44
N ILE A 251 -11.22 -13.61 -11.51
CA ILE A 251 -11.58 -12.34 -12.16
C ILE A 251 -12.36 -11.42 -11.20
N LYS A 252 -13.28 -11.94 -10.39
CA LYS A 252 -13.98 -11.14 -9.37
C LYS A 252 -13.01 -10.57 -8.33
N ALA A 253 -12.08 -11.38 -7.83
CA ALA A 253 -11.06 -10.96 -6.87
C ALA A 253 -10.14 -9.88 -7.48
N TYR A 254 -9.67 -10.10 -8.71
CA TYR A 254 -8.86 -9.12 -9.43
C TYR A 254 -9.58 -7.78 -9.60
N ASN A 255 -10.83 -7.80 -10.04
CA ASN A 255 -11.61 -6.58 -10.22
C ASN A 255 -11.89 -5.85 -8.90
N TYR A 256 -12.01 -6.56 -7.79
CA TYR A 256 -12.25 -5.95 -6.48
C TYR A 256 -11.00 -5.31 -5.88
N PHE A 257 -9.85 -5.97 -5.97
CA PHE A 257 -8.64 -5.52 -5.27
C PHE A 257 -7.69 -4.66 -6.13
N VAL A 258 -7.80 -4.72 -7.47
CA VAL A 258 -6.84 -4.07 -8.37
C VAL A 258 -7.48 -2.93 -9.17
N ARG A 259 -8.76 -3.01 -9.53
CA ARG A 259 -9.49 -2.00 -10.33
C ARG A 259 -10.41 -1.15 -9.49
#